data_363af4e7e126723528231cea02f62fe0
#
_entry.id   363af4e7e126723528231cea02f62fe0
#
_cell.length_a   1.000
_cell.length_b   1.000
_cell.length_c   1.000
_cell.angle_alpha   90.00
_cell.angle_beta   90.00
_cell.angle_gamma   90.00
#
_symmetry.space_group_name_H-M   'P 1'
#
loop_
_entity.id
_entity.type
_entity.pdbx_description
1 polymer ?
#
loop_
_entity_poly.entity_id
_entity_poly.type
_entity_poly.pdbx_seq_one_letter_code
_entity_poly.pdbx_strand_id
1 'polypeptide(L)'
;MPVYEIEHKWSSDKTNVVVEKVQAAIAMAKKGQVPKGFRPISIVAVPNQTVAHCVWEAPSAASLEAVYQSLGIPTTRTIREVTPFYTA
;
A
#
# COMPACT_ATOMS: atom_id res chain seq x y z
N MET A 1 -4.05 5.74 15.81
CA MET A 1 -3.03 5.84 14.75
C MET A 1 -3.61 6.55 13.54
N PRO A 2 -2.86 7.42 12.87
CA PRO A 2 -3.32 8.01 11.63
C PRO A 2 -3.61 6.96 10.57
N VAL A 3 -4.55 7.28 9.69
CA VAL A 3 -4.92 6.43 8.56
C VAL A 3 -4.52 7.17 7.28
N TYR A 4 -3.91 6.44 6.36
CA TYR A 4 -3.42 6.99 5.09
C TYR A 4 -4.02 6.24 3.92
N GLU A 5 -4.36 7.00 2.87
CA GLU A 5 -4.66 6.45 1.56
C GLU A 5 -3.45 6.63 0.66
N ILE A 6 -3.09 5.57 -0.05
CA ILE A 6 -1.97 5.58 -0.97
C ILE A 6 -2.49 5.26 -2.36
N GLU A 7 -2.30 6.20 -3.30
CA GLU A 7 -2.56 5.95 -4.70
C GLU A 7 -1.25 5.53 -5.35
N HIS A 8 -1.26 4.35 -5.96
CA HIS A 8 -0.14 3.81 -6.72
C HIS A 8 -0.41 3.90 -8.20
N LYS A 9 0.56 4.38 -8.97
CA LYS A 9 0.53 4.37 -10.43
C LYS A 9 1.82 3.76 -10.95
N TRP A 10 1.75 3.00 -12.04
CA TRP A 10 2.93 2.37 -12.65
C TRP A 10 2.74 2.24 -14.15
N SER A 11 3.84 1.98 -14.88
CA SER A 11 3.77 1.70 -16.31
C SER A 11 3.37 0.25 -16.55
N SER A 12 2.67 -0.03 -17.63
CA SER A 12 2.07 -1.34 -17.92
C SER A 12 3.10 -2.49 -17.95
N ASP A 13 4.34 -2.21 -18.32
CA ASP A 13 5.43 -3.20 -18.32
C ASP A 13 5.84 -3.64 -16.91
N LYS A 14 5.43 -2.90 -15.88
CA LYS A 14 5.73 -3.21 -14.47
C LYS A 14 4.62 -3.97 -13.77
N THR A 15 3.48 -4.21 -14.42
CA THR A 15 2.29 -4.77 -13.76
C THR A 15 2.58 -6.09 -13.05
N ASN A 16 3.31 -7.01 -13.70
CA ASN A 16 3.60 -8.32 -13.08
C ASN A 16 4.46 -8.16 -11.83
N VAL A 17 5.44 -7.28 -11.85
CA VAL A 17 6.31 -7.02 -10.69
C VAL A 17 5.51 -6.38 -9.57
N VAL A 18 4.65 -5.42 -9.88
CA VAL A 18 3.80 -4.76 -8.88
C VAL A 18 2.88 -5.77 -8.21
N VAL A 19 2.18 -6.59 -8.98
CA VAL A 19 1.26 -7.61 -8.44
C VAL A 19 2.01 -8.59 -7.56
N GLU A 20 3.17 -9.09 -7.98
CA GLU A 20 3.97 -10.03 -7.20
C GLU A 20 4.39 -9.41 -5.86
N LYS A 21 4.89 -8.18 -5.87
CA LYS A 21 5.35 -7.53 -4.65
C LYS A 21 4.20 -7.17 -3.71
N VAL A 22 3.06 -6.76 -4.24
CA VAL A 22 1.87 -6.48 -3.42
C VAL A 22 1.37 -7.77 -2.77
N GLN A 23 1.32 -8.87 -3.49
CA GLN A 23 0.92 -10.17 -2.93
C GLN A 23 1.88 -10.62 -1.83
N ALA A 24 3.19 -10.41 -2.02
CA ALA A 24 4.18 -10.71 -0.99
C ALA A 24 3.98 -9.87 0.27
N ALA A 25 3.67 -8.57 0.10
CA ALA A 25 3.39 -7.68 1.22
C ALA A 25 2.13 -8.10 1.98
N ILE A 26 1.09 -8.50 1.27
CA ILE A 26 -0.15 -9.02 1.88
C ILE A 26 0.14 -10.28 2.68
N ALA A 27 0.94 -11.19 2.14
CA ALA A 27 1.31 -12.43 2.84
C ALA A 27 2.08 -12.12 4.12
N MET A 28 3.01 -11.17 4.10
CA MET A 28 3.73 -10.71 5.29
C MET A 28 2.78 -10.13 6.33
N ALA A 29 1.83 -9.31 5.90
CA ALA A 29 0.85 -8.71 6.81
C ALA A 29 -0.02 -9.78 7.48
N LYS A 30 -0.45 -10.79 6.74
CA LYS A 30 -1.25 -11.91 7.29
C LYS A 30 -0.47 -12.73 8.31
N LYS A 31 0.85 -12.78 8.21
CA LYS A 31 1.73 -13.48 9.16
C LYS A 31 2.17 -12.60 10.31
N GLY A 32 1.70 -11.35 10.39
CA GLY A 32 2.15 -10.40 11.41
C GLY A 32 3.59 -9.94 11.24
N GLN A 33 4.14 -10.03 10.04
CA GLN A 33 5.53 -9.70 9.74
C GLN A 33 5.69 -8.26 9.22
N VAL A 34 4.75 -7.39 9.51
CA VAL A 34 4.86 -5.95 9.21
C VAL A 34 5.43 -5.22 10.43
N PRO A 35 6.09 -4.08 10.25
CA PRO A 35 6.59 -3.30 11.37
C PRO A 35 5.47 -2.93 12.35
N LYS A 36 5.81 -2.79 13.62
CA LYS A 36 4.87 -2.39 14.66
C LYS A 36 4.23 -1.05 14.30
N GLY A 37 2.91 -0.96 14.46
CA GLY A 37 2.16 0.25 14.16
C GLY A 37 1.63 0.33 12.73
N PHE A 38 1.89 -0.68 11.90
CA PHE A 38 1.38 -0.74 10.54
C PHE A 38 0.24 -1.77 10.47
N ARG A 39 -0.89 -1.38 9.89
CA ARG A 39 -2.04 -2.28 9.72
C ARG A 39 -2.72 -1.98 8.39
N PRO A 40 -2.78 -2.93 7.45
CA PRO A 40 -3.53 -2.75 6.22
C PRO A 40 -5.03 -2.78 6.50
N ILE A 41 -5.77 -1.87 5.87
CA ILE A 41 -7.23 -1.80 5.97
C ILE A 41 -7.86 -2.29 4.67
N SER A 42 -7.38 -1.79 3.53
CA SER A 42 -7.85 -2.25 2.23
C SER A 42 -6.77 -2.07 1.17
N ILE A 43 -6.79 -2.95 0.17
CA ILE A 43 -5.91 -2.88 -0.99
C ILE A 43 -6.77 -3.26 -2.19
N VAL A 44 -6.96 -2.32 -3.11
CA VAL A 44 -7.76 -2.53 -4.31
C VAL A 44 -7.00 -2.05 -5.54
N ALA A 45 -7.16 -2.75 -6.65
CA ALA A 45 -6.59 -2.36 -7.93
C ALA A 45 -7.72 -2.22 -8.95
N VAL A 46 -7.57 -1.26 -9.87
CA VAL A 46 -8.51 -1.10 -10.97
C VAL A 46 -8.17 -2.14 -12.04
N PRO A 47 -9.11 -3.04 -12.42
CA PRO A 47 -8.82 -4.06 -13.42
C PRO A 47 -8.40 -3.44 -14.76
N ASN A 48 -7.36 -4.01 -15.36
CA ASN A 48 -6.80 -3.58 -16.64
C ASN A 48 -6.30 -2.13 -16.65
N GLN A 49 -6.11 -1.56 -15.48
CA GLN A 49 -5.53 -0.22 -15.29
C GLN A 49 -4.20 -0.38 -14.53
N THR A 50 -3.40 0.67 -14.57
CA THR A 50 -2.12 0.70 -13.86
C THR A 50 -2.21 1.56 -12.62
N VAL A 51 -3.27 1.35 -11.85
CA VAL A 51 -3.60 2.13 -10.66
C VAL A 51 -4.10 1.21 -9.55
N ALA A 52 -3.66 1.46 -8.33
CA ALA A 52 -4.15 0.78 -7.14
C ALA A 52 -4.31 1.78 -6.00
N HIS A 53 -5.19 1.47 -5.07
CA HIS A 53 -5.40 2.26 -3.86
C HIS A 53 -5.26 1.37 -2.64
N CYS A 54 -4.43 1.79 -1.69
CA CYS A 54 -4.23 1.11 -0.43
C CYS A 54 -4.64 2.05 0.71
N VAL A 55 -5.20 1.48 1.77
CA VAL A 55 -5.50 2.22 3.00
C VAL A 55 -4.82 1.50 4.13
N TRP A 56 -4.02 2.25 4.92
CA TRP A 56 -3.23 1.70 6.02
C TRP A 56 -3.32 2.60 7.24
N GLU A 57 -3.28 1.99 8.43
CA GLU A 57 -2.79 2.67 9.63
C GLU A 57 -1.28 2.61 9.63
N ALA A 58 -0.64 3.72 9.96
CA ALA A 58 0.82 3.81 10.06
C ALA A 58 1.21 4.98 10.96
N PRO A 59 2.44 4.96 11.53
CA PRO A 59 2.89 6.06 12.39
C PRO A 59 2.99 7.41 11.66
N SER A 60 3.38 7.41 10.39
CA SER A 60 3.52 8.63 9.58
C SER A 60 3.53 8.28 8.10
N ALA A 61 3.29 9.28 7.25
CA ALA A 61 3.42 9.11 5.80
C ALA A 61 4.86 8.75 5.41
N ALA A 62 5.84 9.38 6.04
CA ALA A 62 7.25 9.10 5.76
C ALA A 62 7.64 7.66 6.09
N SER A 63 7.16 7.12 7.21
CA SER A 63 7.44 5.74 7.59
C SER A 63 6.79 4.75 6.61
N LEU A 64 5.61 5.08 6.09
CA LEU A 64 4.91 4.26 5.12
C LEU A 64 5.66 4.26 3.77
N GLU A 65 6.12 5.42 3.32
CA GLU A 65 6.94 5.52 2.10
C GLU A 65 8.24 4.71 2.24
N ALA A 66 8.87 4.76 3.40
CA ALA A 66 10.10 4.00 3.65
C ALA A 66 9.85 2.48 3.52
N VAL A 67 8.70 1.99 3.99
CA VAL A 67 8.33 0.57 3.83
C VAL A 67 8.19 0.21 2.35
N TYR A 68 7.48 1.04 1.58
CA TYR A 68 7.33 0.79 0.15
C TYR A 68 8.67 0.77 -0.58
N GLN A 69 9.58 1.69 -0.23
CA GLN A 69 10.92 1.70 -0.81
C GLN A 69 11.71 0.44 -0.44
N SER A 70 11.63 0.00 0.80
CA SER A 70 12.34 -1.21 1.25
C SER A 70 11.82 -2.47 0.56
N LEU A 71 10.54 -2.51 0.21
CA LEU A 71 9.94 -3.62 -0.53
C LEU A 71 10.25 -3.56 -2.03
N GLY A 72 10.76 -2.44 -2.52
CA GLY A 72 11.10 -2.27 -3.92
C GLY A 72 9.88 -2.27 -4.84
N ILE A 73 8.75 -1.74 -4.40
CA ILE A 73 7.54 -1.65 -5.20
C ILE A 73 7.69 -0.53 -6.23
N PRO A 74 7.71 -0.83 -7.53
CA PRO A 74 8.06 0.15 -8.58
C PRO A 74 6.85 0.99 -8.99
N THR A 75 6.26 1.73 -8.04
CA THR A 75 5.11 2.58 -8.30
C THR A 75 5.43 4.03 -7.96
N THR A 76 4.75 4.96 -8.65
CA THR A 76 4.69 6.35 -8.23
C THR A 76 3.54 6.46 -7.22
N ARG A 77 3.82 7.00 -6.04
CA ARG A 77 2.88 7.00 -4.93
C ARG A 77 2.49 8.41 -4.52
N THR A 78 1.20 8.58 -4.23
CA THR A 78 0.68 9.75 -3.54
C THR A 78 0.11 9.25 -2.22
N ILE A 79 0.64 9.74 -1.10
CA ILE A 79 0.22 9.35 0.25
C ILE A 79 -0.45 10.56 0.90
N ARG A 80 -1.68 10.36 1.39
CA ARG A 80 -2.40 11.42 2.10
C ARG A 80 -3.07 10.88 3.34
N GLU A 81 -3.11 11.67 4.40
CA GLU A 81 -3.86 11.32 5.60
C GLU A 81 -5.35 11.45 5.31
N VAL A 82 -6.15 10.48 5.76
CA VAL A 82 -7.58 10.44 5.56
C VAL A 82 -8.29 10.12 6.87
N THR A 83 -9.56 10.50 6.96
CA THR A 83 -10.43 10.11 8.07
C THR A 83 -11.49 9.18 7.52
N PRO A 84 -11.50 7.89 7.91
CA PRO A 84 -12.53 6.97 7.45
C PRO A 84 -13.86 7.29 8.12
N PHE A 85 -14.87 7.61 7.34
CA PHE A 85 -16.23 7.77 7.86
C PHE A 85 -16.94 6.44 8.05
N TYR A 86 -16.52 5.41 7.32
CA TYR A 86 -17.07 4.06 7.42
C TYR A 86 -16.00 3.02 7.07
N THR A 87 -15.94 1.97 7.86
CA THR A 87 -15.09 0.80 7.59
C THR A 87 -15.93 -0.46 7.85
N ALA A 88 -15.99 -1.34 6.83
CA ALA A 88 -16.74 -2.59 6.94
C ALA A 88 -16.12 -3.54 7.97
#